data_d7f944f5d3da97e0b75b717e6bb92f18
#
_entry.id   d7f944f5d3da97e0b75b717e6bb92f18
#
_cell.length_a   1.000
_cell.length_b   1.000
_cell.length_c   1.000
_cell.angle_alpha   90.00
_cell.angle_beta   90.00
_cell.angle_gamma   90.00
#
_symmetry.space_group_name_H-M   'P 1'
#
loop_
_entity.id
_entity.type
_entity.pdbx_description
1 polymer ?
#
loop_
_entity_poly.entity_id
_entity_poly.type
_entity_poly.pdbx_seq_one_letter_code
_entity_poly.pdbx_strand_id
1 'polypeptide(L)'
;MSRVLRWALVVCCVCAAIALGAAAWYRLSQPIVLTVAVGPADFDDAARISAFARKLVAGGSPVRLSIVPSSGPTDALDRLKKGEAQLAVVRSDGSGSEQAQAVALLHTDPVVIVAPEKTGIESFGDLKGKTIGVVGPPGANDSLVRTLRQHYRAPGETKMLAATPFEVSTAVRTRAVDALLFVVPTTRGVKLGESWAAVRSASRRKLAFVSLDEAEALAAANPAYEAGEIEAGQFGGSPSLPEESVTTIQVATYLVANRNISADAITALARTLFQERQAVSGEAPIANLIKAASTEKDAVYPLHPGAKVYYAGEETSLMERYGDWLFYGPMLLGALGSGLLVVLRFLGFREDRDQTALLARIREVDLLDQRSSDAC
;
A
#
# COMPACT_ATOMS: atom_id res chain seq x y z
N MET A 1 -26.93 -52.00 -14.59
CA MET A 1 -26.45 -50.71 -15.09
C MET A 1 -25.60 -50.96 -16.35
N SER A 2 -26.00 -50.43 -17.50
CA SER A 2 -25.29 -50.66 -18.76
C SER A 2 -23.85 -50.14 -18.70
N ARG A 3 -22.88 -50.79 -19.41
CA ARG A 3 -21.48 -50.33 -19.50
C ARG A 3 -21.39 -48.84 -19.90
N VAL A 4 -22.26 -48.43 -20.81
CA VAL A 4 -22.32 -47.03 -21.29
C VAL A 4 -22.66 -46.06 -20.16
N LEU A 5 -23.58 -46.41 -19.26
CA LEU A 5 -23.99 -45.57 -18.13
C LEU A 5 -22.83 -45.41 -17.10
N ARG A 6 -22.03 -46.44 -16.86
CA ARG A 6 -20.87 -46.41 -15.97
C ARG A 6 -19.76 -45.52 -16.54
N TRP A 7 -19.46 -45.68 -17.83
CA TRP A 7 -18.46 -44.80 -18.51
C TRP A 7 -18.92 -43.34 -18.55
N ALA A 8 -20.21 -43.09 -18.82
CA ALA A 8 -20.78 -41.74 -18.76
C ALA A 8 -20.63 -41.12 -17.38
N LEU A 9 -20.85 -41.90 -16.30
CA LEU A 9 -20.71 -41.41 -14.93
C LEU A 9 -19.26 -41.10 -14.56
N VAL A 10 -18.28 -41.92 -14.99
CA VAL A 10 -16.85 -41.67 -14.78
C VAL A 10 -16.42 -40.41 -15.53
N VAL A 11 -16.80 -40.27 -16.79
CA VAL A 11 -16.50 -39.07 -17.59
C VAL A 11 -17.10 -37.83 -16.95
N CYS A 12 -18.34 -37.89 -16.46
CA CYS A 12 -19.02 -36.78 -15.77
C CYS A 12 -18.28 -36.39 -14.50
N CYS A 13 -17.84 -37.35 -13.67
CA CYS A 13 -17.05 -37.07 -12.47
C CYS A 13 -15.68 -36.44 -12.78
N VAL A 14 -14.99 -36.91 -13.82
CA VAL A 14 -13.71 -36.33 -14.26
C VAL A 14 -13.91 -34.90 -14.78
N CYS A 15 -14.92 -34.66 -15.60
CA CYS A 15 -15.27 -33.31 -16.06
C CYS A 15 -15.64 -32.38 -14.90
N ALA A 16 -16.41 -32.86 -13.93
CA ALA A 16 -16.74 -32.07 -12.74
C ALA A 16 -15.50 -31.76 -11.90
N ALA A 17 -14.59 -32.70 -11.71
CA ALA A 17 -13.33 -32.46 -10.99
C ALA A 17 -12.44 -31.43 -11.71
N ILE A 18 -12.32 -31.53 -13.03
CA ILE A 18 -11.59 -30.55 -13.86
C ILE A 18 -12.25 -29.17 -13.77
N ALA A 19 -13.57 -29.08 -13.86
CA ALA A 19 -14.31 -27.84 -13.77
C ALA A 19 -14.17 -27.18 -12.37
N LEU A 20 -14.22 -27.97 -11.29
CA LEU A 20 -13.99 -27.50 -9.93
C LEU A 20 -12.54 -27.03 -9.74
N GLY A 21 -11.57 -27.80 -10.27
CA GLY A 21 -10.15 -27.39 -10.25
C GLY A 21 -9.90 -26.08 -11.02
N ALA A 22 -10.47 -25.95 -12.21
CA ALA A 22 -10.38 -24.71 -13.00
C ALA A 22 -11.08 -23.54 -12.32
N ALA A 23 -12.25 -23.74 -11.71
CA ALA A 23 -12.96 -22.70 -10.95
C ALA A 23 -12.18 -22.26 -9.70
N ALA A 24 -11.58 -23.21 -8.97
CA ALA A 24 -10.71 -22.93 -7.83
C ALA A 24 -9.46 -22.16 -8.26
N TRP A 25 -8.82 -22.60 -9.34
CA TRP A 25 -7.66 -21.89 -9.92
C TRP A 25 -8.02 -20.45 -10.35
N TYR A 26 -9.15 -20.29 -11.04
CA TYR A 26 -9.61 -18.96 -11.45
C TYR A 26 -9.87 -18.04 -10.25
N ARG A 27 -10.49 -18.55 -9.17
CA ARG A 27 -10.72 -17.79 -7.94
C ARG A 27 -9.42 -17.41 -7.23
N LEU A 28 -8.46 -18.34 -7.14
CA LEU A 28 -7.17 -18.12 -6.51
C LEU A 28 -6.23 -17.21 -7.32
N SER A 29 -6.43 -17.15 -8.64
CA SER A 29 -5.64 -16.31 -9.56
C SER A 29 -6.16 -14.88 -9.66
N GLN A 30 -7.30 -14.55 -9.04
CA GLN A 30 -7.84 -13.18 -9.08
C GLN A 30 -7.00 -12.24 -8.24
N PRO A 31 -6.62 -11.07 -8.75
CA PRO A 31 -5.87 -10.11 -7.98
C PRO A 31 -6.73 -9.55 -6.84
N ILE A 32 -6.10 -9.36 -5.69
CA ILE A 32 -6.70 -8.71 -4.52
C ILE A 32 -6.74 -7.21 -4.80
N VAL A 33 -7.92 -6.62 -4.83
CA VAL A 33 -8.09 -5.17 -5.00
C VAL A 33 -8.09 -4.52 -3.63
N LEU A 34 -7.10 -3.66 -3.35
CA LEU A 34 -7.00 -2.87 -2.13
C LEU A 34 -7.38 -1.42 -2.42
N THR A 35 -8.34 -0.89 -1.68
CA THR A 35 -8.70 0.52 -1.74
C THR A 35 -7.72 1.34 -0.92
N VAL A 36 -7.18 2.41 -1.51
CA VAL A 36 -6.24 3.32 -0.84
C VAL A 36 -6.79 4.73 -0.80
N ALA A 37 -6.97 5.27 0.41
CA ALA A 37 -7.33 6.67 0.60
C ALA A 37 -6.08 7.55 0.51
N VAL A 38 -6.11 8.50 -0.41
CA VAL A 38 -5.00 9.44 -0.67
C VAL A 38 -5.56 10.84 -0.71
N GLY A 39 -4.78 11.83 -0.31
CA GLY A 39 -5.12 13.25 -0.39
C GLY A 39 -5.58 13.68 -1.79
N PRO A 40 -5.92 14.97 -1.96
CA PRO A 40 -6.45 15.47 -3.22
C PRO A 40 -5.58 15.09 -4.41
N ALA A 41 -6.21 14.83 -5.56
CA ALA A 41 -5.55 14.35 -6.79
C ALA A 41 -4.41 15.26 -7.28
N ASP A 42 -4.42 16.48 -6.80
CA ASP A 42 -3.46 17.52 -7.13
C ASP A 42 -2.13 17.41 -6.37
N PHE A 43 -2.02 16.56 -5.37
CA PHE A 43 -0.81 16.42 -4.56
C PHE A 43 0.06 15.28 -5.04
N ASP A 44 1.37 15.38 -4.78
CA ASP A 44 2.39 14.44 -5.24
C ASP A 44 2.15 13.00 -4.77
N ASP A 45 1.52 12.82 -3.61
CA ASP A 45 1.16 11.49 -3.08
C ASP A 45 0.14 10.76 -3.95
N ALA A 46 -0.88 11.46 -4.44
CA ALA A 46 -1.88 10.87 -5.32
C ALA A 46 -1.27 10.46 -6.67
N ALA A 47 -0.40 11.30 -7.24
CA ALA A 47 0.33 10.98 -8.46
C ALA A 47 1.24 9.76 -8.26
N ARG A 48 1.97 9.70 -7.14
CA ARG A 48 2.83 8.57 -6.76
C ARG A 48 2.05 7.26 -6.64
N ILE A 49 1.00 7.25 -5.83
CA ILE A 49 0.18 6.04 -5.63
C ILE A 49 -0.46 5.59 -6.95
N SER A 50 -0.88 6.55 -7.81
CA SER A 50 -1.40 6.24 -9.15
C SER A 50 -0.34 5.59 -10.05
N ALA A 51 0.91 6.05 -10.00
CA ALA A 51 2.01 5.45 -10.74
C ALA A 51 2.32 4.03 -10.26
N PHE A 52 2.34 3.79 -8.94
CA PHE A 52 2.48 2.45 -8.39
C PHE A 52 1.30 1.53 -8.75
N ALA A 53 0.07 2.05 -8.75
CA ALA A 53 -1.10 1.28 -9.17
C ALA A 53 -0.95 0.78 -10.62
N ARG A 54 -0.46 1.63 -11.53
CA ARG A 54 -0.15 1.22 -12.92
C ARG A 54 0.96 0.16 -12.99
N LYS A 55 2.02 0.31 -12.19
CA LYS A 55 3.12 -0.67 -12.13
C LYS A 55 2.67 -2.03 -11.61
N LEU A 56 1.83 -2.06 -10.57
CA LEU A 56 1.20 -3.30 -10.08
C LEU A 56 0.43 -4.03 -11.18
N VAL A 57 -0.28 -3.29 -12.03
CA VAL A 57 -1.00 -3.88 -13.18
C VAL A 57 -0.02 -4.41 -14.23
N ALA A 58 0.96 -3.61 -14.64
CA ALA A 58 1.92 -3.97 -15.67
C ALA A 58 2.83 -5.15 -15.27
N GLY A 59 3.22 -5.22 -13.99
CA GLY A 59 4.05 -6.30 -13.44
C GLY A 59 3.30 -7.59 -13.10
N GLY A 60 1.99 -7.68 -13.40
CA GLY A 60 1.21 -8.89 -13.09
C GLY A 60 1.11 -9.20 -11.58
N SER A 61 1.27 -8.20 -10.71
CA SER A 61 1.18 -8.37 -9.26
C SER A 61 -0.16 -8.98 -8.85
N PRO A 62 -0.21 -9.83 -7.81
CA PRO A 62 -1.46 -10.33 -7.27
C PRO A 62 -2.30 -9.25 -6.55
N VAL A 63 -1.76 -8.04 -6.41
CA VAL A 63 -2.44 -6.90 -5.78
C VAL A 63 -2.75 -5.82 -6.80
N ARG A 64 -3.90 -5.17 -6.65
CA ARG A 64 -4.31 -3.98 -7.40
C ARG A 64 -4.68 -2.88 -6.42
N LEU A 65 -4.38 -1.63 -6.78
CA LEU A 65 -4.78 -0.47 -5.99
C LEU A 65 -5.95 0.25 -6.68
N SER A 66 -6.99 0.52 -5.88
CA SER A 66 -8.11 1.39 -6.25
C SER A 66 -8.05 2.66 -5.40
N ILE A 67 -7.88 3.80 -6.04
CA ILE A 67 -7.68 5.07 -5.34
C ILE A 67 -9.01 5.68 -4.95
N VAL A 68 -9.14 6.00 -3.67
CA VAL A 68 -10.28 6.74 -3.10
C VAL A 68 -9.78 8.14 -2.70
N PRO A 69 -10.26 9.21 -3.34
CA PRO A 69 -9.82 10.55 -2.98
C PRO A 69 -10.27 10.94 -1.57
N SER A 70 -9.40 11.60 -0.84
CA SER A 70 -9.68 12.18 0.47
C SER A 70 -9.32 13.67 0.47
N SER A 71 -9.86 14.42 1.44
CA SER A 71 -9.56 15.86 1.56
C SER A 71 -8.15 16.12 2.14
N GLY A 72 -7.52 15.11 2.72
CA GLY A 72 -6.17 15.19 3.29
C GLY A 72 -5.83 13.97 4.15
N PRO A 73 -4.65 13.96 4.80
CA PRO A 73 -4.18 12.84 5.60
C PRO A 73 -5.12 12.44 6.74
N THR A 74 -5.77 13.40 7.38
CA THR A 74 -6.72 13.16 8.47
C THR A 74 -7.97 12.43 7.97
N ASP A 75 -8.56 12.90 6.86
CA ASP A 75 -9.72 12.24 6.23
C ASP A 75 -9.35 10.85 5.71
N ALA A 76 -8.14 10.68 5.16
CA ALA A 76 -7.65 9.38 4.72
C ALA A 76 -7.58 8.37 5.87
N LEU A 77 -7.08 8.80 7.04
CA LEU A 77 -7.05 7.97 8.24
C LEU A 77 -8.45 7.64 8.76
N ASP A 78 -9.36 8.59 8.72
CA ASP A 78 -10.74 8.37 9.16
C ASP A 78 -11.49 7.39 8.24
N ARG A 79 -11.25 7.44 6.93
CA ARG A 79 -11.78 6.45 5.99
C ARG A 79 -11.25 5.04 6.25
N LEU A 80 -9.96 4.93 6.60
CA LEU A 80 -9.37 3.65 7.00
C LEU A 80 -10.01 3.12 8.29
N LYS A 81 -10.22 3.98 9.30
CA LYS A 81 -10.89 3.62 10.57
C LYS A 81 -12.33 3.15 10.35
N LYS A 82 -13.06 3.78 9.43
CA LYS A 82 -14.43 3.42 9.07
C LYS A 82 -14.52 2.19 8.17
N GLY A 83 -13.39 1.68 7.65
CA GLY A 83 -13.35 0.57 6.70
C GLY A 83 -13.75 0.95 5.27
N GLU A 84 -13.85 2.26 4.97
CA GLU A 84 -14.11 2.78 3.62
C GLU A 84 -12.88 2.65 2.71
N ALA A 85 -11.70 2.57 3.32
CA ALA A 85 -10.44 2.28 2.66
C ALA A 85 -9.65 1.23 3.45
N GLN A 86 -8.90 0.41 2.74
CA GLN A 86 -8.05 -0.64 3.32
C GLN A 86 -6.63 -0.16 3.56
N LEU A 87 -6.19 0.81 2.78
CA LEU A 87 -4.91 1.51 2.88
C LEU A 87 -5.18 3.01 2.98
N ALA A 88 -4.27 3.75 3.60
CA ALA A 88 -4.32 5.20 3.64
C ALA A 88 -2.92 5.81 3.58
N VAL A 89 -2.82 6.98 2.97
CA VAL A 89 -1.62 7.83 3.06
C VAL A 89 -1.86 8.82 4.20
N VAL A 90 -1.05 8.71 5.25
CA VAL A 90 -1.24 9.43 6.50
C VAL A 90 0.06 10.05 6.99
N ARG A 91 -0.04 11.09 7.82
CA ARG A 91 1.13 11.72 8.44
C ARG A 91 1.32 11.23 9.87
N SER A 92 2.57 11.32 10.34
CA SER A 92 2.94 10.96 11.72
C SER A 92 2.23 11.80 12.78
N ASP A 93 1.92 13.07 12.48
CA ASP A 93 1.24 13.99 13.39
C ASP A 93 -0.30 13.88 13.38
N GLY A 94 -0.83 12.90 12.64
CA GLY A 94 -2.24 12.51 12.74
C GLY A 94 -2.55 11.83 14.07
N SER A 95 -3.84 11.77 14.42
CA SER A 95 -4.27 10.98 15.57
C SER A 95 -4.03 9.49 15.28
N GLY A 96 -3.00 8.91 15.89
CA GLY A 96 -2.65 7.50 15.75
C GLY A 96 -3.88 6.58 15.89
N SER A 97 -3.80 5.41 15.31
CA SER A 97 -4.86 4.40 15.37
C SER A 97 -4.24 3.01 15.49
N GLU A 98 -4.68 2.24 16.47
CA GLU A 98 -4.29 0.83 16.61
C GLU A 98 -4.71 -0.04 15.41
N GLN A 99 -5.64 0.46 14.59
CA GLN A 99 -6.09 -0.22 13.38
C GLN A 99 -5.18 0.04 12.18
N ALA A 100 -4.38 1.12 12.23
CA ALA A 100 -3.47 1.51 11.17
C ALA A 100 -2.07 0.97 11.44
N GLN A 101 -1.53 0.18 10.53
CA GLN A 101 -0.19 -0.39 10.61
C GLN A 101 0.65 0.05 9.40
N ALA A 102 1.89 0.46 9.65
CA ALA A 102 2.79 0.97 8.62
C ALA A 102 3.18 -0.11 7.61
N VAL A 103 3.08 0.24 6.33
CA VAL A 103 3.58 -0.56 5.21
C VAL A 103 4.91 -0.01 4.73
N ALA A 104 5.02 1.31 4.58
CA ALA A 104 6.23 1.99 4.17
C ALA A 104 6.22 3.45 4.64
N LEU A 105 7.40 3.99 4.92
CA LEU A 105 7.63 5.43 5.00
C LEU A 105 7.75 5.97 3.58
N LEU A 106 6.85 6.84 3.19
CA LEU A 106 6.83 7.40 1.83
C LEU A 106 7.83 8.54 1.68
N HIS A 107 7.85 9.47 2.62
CA HIS A 107 8.78 10.59 2.70
C HIS A 107 8.73 11.24 4.08
N THR A 108 9.73 12.06 4.36
CA THR A 108 9.80 12.92 5.53
C THR A 108 9.97 14.36 5.05
N ASP A 109 9.11 15.24 5.51
CA ASP A 109 9.03 16.62 5.02
C ASP A 109 9.39 17.61 6.11
N PRO A 110 10.32 18.54 5.86
CA PRO A 110 10.63 19.60 6.81
C PRO A 110 9.48 20.61 6.91
N VAL A 111 9.30 21.12 8.11
CA VAL A 111 8.43 22.25 8.39
C VAL A 111 9.19 23.52 8.07
N VAL A 112 8.75 24.22 7.05
CA VAL A 112 9.37 25.48 6.61
C VAL A 112 8.52 26.63 7.09
N ILE A 113 9.13 27.54 7.84
CA ILE A 113 8.49 28.78 8.28
C ILE A 113 9.28 29.94 7.72
N VAL A 114 8.60 30.86 7.05
CA VAL A 114 9.23 32.07 6.49
C VAL A 114 8.49 33.32 6.90
N ALA A 115 9.26 34.37 7.17
CA ALA A 115 8.75 35.70 7.47
C ALA A 115 9.50 36.74 6.63
N PRO A 116 8.92 37.95 6.40
CA PRO A 116 9.66 39.03 5.75
C PRO A 116 10.84 39.49 6.61
N GLU A 117 12.03 39.64 6.01
CA GLU A 117 13.18 40.16 6.74
C GLU A 117 12.89 41.50 7.45
N LYS A 118 13.63 41.79 8.51
CA LYS A 118 13.52 43.02 9.31
C LYS A 118 12.15 43.19 9.98
N THR A 119 11.45 42.09 10.26
CA THR A 119 10.22 42.06 11.06
C THR A 119 10.49 41.70 12.52
N GLY A 120 11.73 41.30 12.86
CA GLY A 120 12.11 40.80 14.19
C GLY A 120 11.56 39.40 14.49
N ILE A 121 11.24 38.63 13.44
CA ILE A 121 10.81 37.23 13.56
C ILE A 121 11.99 36.37 13.12
N GLU A 122 12.73 35.85 14.09
CA GLU A 122 13.89 34.98 13.89
C GLU A 122 13.63 33.57 14.41
N SER A 123 12.85 33.45 15.49
CA SER A 123 12.42 32.18 16.08
C SER A 123 10.89 32.04 16.11
N PHE A 124 10.39 30.85 16.37
CA PHE A 124 8.94 30.65 16.50
C PHE A 124 8.33 31.41 17.69
N GLY A 125 9.10 31.66 18.73
CA GLY A 125 8.66 32.44 19.89
C GLY A 125 8.24 33.87 19.54
N ASP A 126 8.87 34.48 18.52
CA ASP A 126 8.58 35.84 18.04
C ASP A 126 7.22 35.96 17.32
N LEU A 127 6.60 34.81 17.01
CA LEU A 127 5.24 34.75 16.43
C LEU A 127 4.12 34.91 17.45
N LYS A 128 4.44 35.20 18.71
CA LYS A 128 3.47 35.51 19.72
C LYS A 128 2.63 36.73 19.32
N GLY A 129 1.30 36.57 19.31
CA GLY A 129 0.38 37.62 18.87
C GLY A 129 0.35 37.89 17.37
N LYS A 130 1.07 37.11 16.58
CA LYS A 130 1.15 37.23 15.12
C LYS A 130 0.24 36.24 14.40
N THR A 131 -0.11 36.61 13.18
CA THR A 131 -0.90 35.72 12.28
C THR A 131 0.01 34.86 11.45
N ILE A 132 -0.12 33.53 11.57
CA ILE A 132 0.58 32.56 10.74
C ILE A 132 -0.37 32.11 9.63
N GLY A 133 0.07 32.27 8.38
CA GLY A 133 -0.55 31.65 7.20
C GLY A 133 -0.08 30.20 7.05
N VAL A 134 -1.00 29.26 7.16
CA VAL A 134 -0.68 27.82 7.05
C VAL A 134 -1.11 27.34 5.69
N VAL A 135 -0.14 26.92 4.86
CA VAL A 135 -0.36 26.51 3.48
C VAL A 135 -0.49 25.00 3.38
N GLY A 136 -1.59 24.54 2.81
CA GLY A 136 -1.84 23.12 2.61
C GLY A 136 -3.32 22.76 2.55
N PRO A 137 -3.63 21.45 2.48
CA PRO A 137 -5.01 20.99 2.56
C PRO A 137 -5.66 21.38 3.89
N PRO A 138 -6.96 21.65 3.91
CA PRO A 138 -7.68 22.00 5.14
C PRO A 138 -7.46 20.94 6.24
N GLY A 139 -7.12 21.40 7.44
CA GLY A 139 -6.93 20.55 8.61
C GLY A 139 -5.62 19.75 8.66
N ALA A 140 -4.86 19.69 7.57
CA ALA A 140 -3.64 18.86 7.49
C ALA A 140 -2.54 19.31 8.48
N ASN A 141 -2.44 20.61 8.76
CA ASN A 141 -1.41 21.20 9.60
C ASN A 141 -1.93 21.71 10.96
N ASP A 142 -3.19 21.46 11.31
CA ASP A 142 -3.78 21.98 12.54
C ASP A 142 -3.10 21.42 13.79
N SER A 143 -2.79 20.13 13.81
CA SER A 143 -2.08 19.48 14.90
C SER A 143 -0.68 20.06 15.07
N LEU A 144 0.04 20.21 13.99
CA LEU A 144 1.38 20.78 13.93
C LEU A 144 1.41 22.21 14.52
N VAL A 145 0.55 23.08 13.99
CA VAL A 145 0.50 24.49 14.47
C VAL A 145 0.13 24.58 15.94
N ARG A 146 -0.81 23.77 16.39
CA ARG A 146 -1.20 23.70 17.81
C ARG A 146 -0.02 23.28 18.67
N THR A 147 0.69 22.22 18.27
CA THR A 147 1.88 21.73 18.99
C THR A 147 2.97 22.78 19.06
N LEU A 148 3.30 23.45 17.95
CA LEU A 148 4.30 24.51 17.93
C LEU A 148 3.91 25.68 18.83
N ARG A 149 2.67 26.20 18.70
CA ARG A 149 2.19 27.31 19.54
C ARG A 149 2.19 26.97 21.02
N GLN A 150 1.87 25.73 21.36
CA GLN A 150 1.86 25.26 22.74
C GLN A 150 3.28 25.12 23.30
N HIS A 151 4.20 24.52 22.55
CA HIS A 151 5.59 24.33 22.92
C HIS A 151 6.31 25.67 23.17
N TYR A 152 6.22 26.58 22.20
CA TYR A 152 6.87 27.89 22.26
C TYR A 152 6.07 28.94 23.05
N ARG A 153 4.91 28.57 23.63
CA ARG A 153 4.00 29.52 24.35
C ARG A 153 3.73 30.79 23.54
N ALA A 154 3.57 30.62 22.21
CA ALA A 154 3.37 31.70 21.26
C ALA A 154 1.93 31.70 20.70
N PRO A 155 0.90 32.09 21.53
CA PRO A 155 -0.47 32.21 21.05
C PRO A 155 -0.58 33.28 19.97
N GLY A 156 -1.51 33.10 19.05
CA GLY A 156 -1.74 34.02 17.93
C GLY A 156 -2.77 33.45 16.97
N GLU A 157 -3.08 34.20 15.92
CA GLU A 157 -4.02 33.76 14.87
C GLU A 157 -3.40 32.81 13.88
N THR A 158 -4.22 31.89 13.38
CA THR A 158 -3.84 30.96 12.29
C THR A 158 -4.82 31.15 11.14
N LYS A 159 -4.30 31.45 9.97
CA LYS A 159 -5.07 31.59 8.74
C LYS A 159 -4.72 30.44 7.81
N MET A 160 -5.69 29.59 7.53
CA MET A 160 -5.52 28.53 6.55
C MET A 160 -5.54 29.12 5.15
N LEU A 161 -4.56 28.72 4.33
CA LEU A 161 -4.40 29.16 2.96
C LEU A 161 -4.36 27.93 2.07
N ALA A 162 -5.15 27.91 1.00
CA ALA A 162 -5.01 26.90 -0.02
C ALA A 162 -3.61 26.98 -0.67
N ALA A 163 -3.05 25.85 -1.04
CA ALA A 163 -1.72 25.78 -1.67
C ALA A 163 -1.75 26.27 -3.14
N THR A 164 -2.43 27.39 -3.38
CA THR A 164 -2.48 28.02 -4.71
C THR A 164 -1.58 29.26 -4.75
N PRO A 165 -0.81 29.47 -5.85
CA PRO A 165 0.03 30.64 -6.00
C PRO A 165 -0.72 31.96 -5.79
N PHE A 166 -1.96 32.02 -6.23
CA PHE A 166 -2.80 33.23 -6.09
C PHE A 166 -3.12 33.56 -4.64
N GLU A 167 -3.60 32.59 -3.86
CA GLU A 167 -4.02 32.83 -2.47
C GLU A 167 -2.83 33.16 -1.59
N VAL A 168 -1.76 32.39 -1.71
CA VAL A 168 -0.52 32.59 -0.96
C VAL A 168 0.11 33.95 -1.29
N SER A 169 0.25 34.28 -2.59
CA SER A 169 0.81 35.58 -3.00
C SER A 169 -0.05 36.78 -2.55
N THR A 170 -1.37 36.59 -2.56
CA THR A 170 -2.30 37.63 -2.08
C THR A 170 -2.14 37.85 -0.58
N ALA A 171 -2.07 36.78 0.22
CA ALA A 171 -1.89 36.89 1.67
C ALA A 171 -0.59 37.65 2.02
N VAL A 172 0.51 37.37 1.31
CA VAL A 172 1.79 38.07 1.48
C VAL A 172 1.68 39.53 1.07
N ARG A 173 1.11 39.81 -0.09
CA ARG A 173 1.03 41.17 -0.66
C ARG A 173 0.14 42.09 0.15
N THR A 174 -0.97 41.59 0.66
CA THR A 174 -1.92 42.34 1.52
C THR A 174 -1.48 42.38 2.97
N ARG A 175 -0.39 41.72 3.35
CA ARG A 175 0.06 41.57 4.73
C ARG A 175 -1.05 40.98 5.65
N ALA A 176 -1.84 40.07 5.10
CA ALA A 176 -2.86 39.36 5.84
C ALA A 176 -2.28 38.32 6.80
N VAL A 177 -0.99 38.04 6.69
CA VAL A 177 -0.23 37.11 7.55
C VAL A 177 1.16 37.71 7.83
N ASP A 178 1.69 37.43 9.02
CA ASP A 178 3.03 37.86 9.44
C ASP A 178 4.12 36.86 9.04
N ALA A 179 3.76 35.57 9.02
CA ALA A 179 4.64 34.48 8.59
C ALA A 179 3.82 33.44 7.83
N LEU A 180 4.51 32.61 7.04
CA LEU A 180 3.94 31.46 6.33
C LEU A 180 4.58 30.18 6.82
N LEU A 181 3.76 29.15 7.05
CA LEU A 181 4.17 27.80 7.39
C LEU A 181 3.80 26.85 6.25
N PHE A 182 4.77 26.06 5.84
CA PHE A 182 4.65 24.99 4.85
C PHE A 182 5.17 23.69 5.43
N VAL A 183 4.62 22.57 4.98
CA VAL A 183 5.24 21.24 5.12
C VAL A 183 5.57 20.78 3.71
N VAL A 184 6.83 20.66 3.39
CA VAL A 184 7.32 20.60 2.00
C VAL A 184 8.16 19.36 1.76
N PRO A 185 7.86 18.51 0.77
CA PRO A 185 8.79 17.49 0.34
C PRO A 185 10.17 18.07 -0.04
N THR A 186 11.22 17.46 0.46
CA THR A 186 12.62 17.85 0.19
C THR A 186 13.03 17.72 -1.28
N THR A 187 12.31 16.90 -2.03
CA THR A 187 12.48 16.83 -3.48
C THR A 187 11.63 17.89 -4.14
N ARG A 188 12.12 18.48 -5.20
CA ARG A 188 11.44 19.50 -6.02
C ARG A 188 10.07 19.00 -6.49
N GLY A 189 9.11 18.99 -5.57
CA GLY A 189 7.69 18.75 -5.86
C GLY A 189 7.13 19.93 -6.64
N VAL A 190 6.39 19.67 -7.68
CA VAL A 190 6.02 20.66 -8.69
C VAL A 190 5.11 21.75 -8.12
N LYS A 191 4.12 21.44 -7.28
CA LYS A 191 3.09 22.41 -6.85
C LYS A 191 3.51 23.36 -5.73
N LEU A 192 4.27 22.86 -4.76
CA LEU A 192 4.81 23.72 -3.72
C LEU A 192 5.90 24.64 -4.26
N GLY A 193 6.61 24.20 -5.31
CA GLY A 193 7.53 25.06 -6.06
C GLY A 193 6.85 26.29 -6.66
N GLU A 194 5.66 26.15 -7.19
CA GLU A 194 4.87 27.26 -7.73
C GLU A 194 4.41 28.22 -6.63
N SER A 195 3.89 27.70 -5.52
CA SER A 195 3.48 28.52 -4.36
C SER A 195 4.69 29.24 -3.75
N TRP A 196 5.85 28.57 -3.67
CA TRP A 196 7.10 29.15 -3.21
C TRP A 196 7.59 30.29 -4.15
N ALA A 197 7.56 30.08 -5.46
CA ALA A 197 7.87 31.10 -6.43
C ALA A 197 6.92 32.31 -6.32
N ALA A 198 5.64 32.06 -6.09
CA ALA A 198 4.64 33.09 -5.88
C ALA A 198 4.90 33.91 -4.58
N VAL A 199 5.29 33.24 -3.50
CA VAL A 199 5.69 33.92 -2.24
C VAL A 199 6.88 34.84 -2.48
N ARG A 200 7.92 34.32 -3.15
CA ARG A 200 9.13 35.10 -3.48
C ARG A 200 8.82 36.30 -4.34
N SER A 201 7.99 36.15 -5.37
CA SER A 201 7.62 37.23 -6.28
C SER A 201 6.69 38.26 -5.62
N ALA A 202 5.82 37.86 -4.70
CA ALA A 202 4.89 38.74 -4.00
C ALA A 202 5.54 39.51 -2.85
N SER A 203 6.59 38.97 -2.25
CA SER A 203 7.29 39.62 -1.15
C SER A 203 8.13 40.79 -1.66
N ARG A 204 7.84 41.98 -1.13
CA ARG A 204 8.67 43.20 -1.41
C ARG A 204 9.97 43.21 -0.61
N ARG A 205 10.12 42.33 0.38
CA ARG A 205 11.30 42.16 1.22
C ARG A 205 11.86 40.77 0.96
N LYS A 206 13.16 40.59 1.21
CA LYS A 206 13.70 39.25 1.30
C LYS A 206 12.93 38.47 2.38
N LEU A 207 12.88 37.16 2.22
CA LEU A 207 12.27 36.23 3.18
C LEU A 207 13.38 35.65 4.05
N ALA A 208 13.18 35.70 5.36
CA ALA A 208 14.00 34.99 6.33
C ALA A 208 13.32 33.69 6.72
N PHE A 209 14.11 32.64 6.87
CA PHE A 209 13.65 31.38 7.43
C PHE A 209 13.65 31.50 8.95
N VAL A 210 12.58 31.03 9.57
CA VAL A 210 12.39 31.06 11.02
C VAL A 210 12.85 29.72 11.60
N SER A 211 13.82 29.75 12.51
CA SER A 211 14.37 28.56 13.16
C SER A 211 13.42 28.00 14.22
N LEU A 212 13.47 26.70 14.40
CA LEU A 212 12.89 25.96 15.50
C LEU A 212 14.03 25.45 16.40
N ASP A 213 14.64 26.34 17.17
CA ASP A 213 15.87 26.07 17.91
C ASP A 213 15.75 24.90 18.89
N GLU A 214 14.54 24.64 19.43
CA GLU A 214 14.27 23.50 20.33
C GLU A 214 13.70 22.28 19.57
N ALA A 215 14.00 22.09 18.30
CA ALA A 215 13.48 20.99 17.48
C ALA A 215 13.74 19.62 18.11
N GLU A 216 14.94 19.38 18.67
CA GLU A 216 15.28 18.13 19.36
C GLU A 216 14.39 17.89 20.60
N ALA A 217 14.19 18.92 21.41
CA ALA A 217 13.35 18.84 22.60
C ALA A 217 11.88 18.61 22.25
N LEU A 218 11.42 19.23 21.17
CA LEU A 218 10.07 19.05 20.65
C LEU A 218 9.86 17.63 20.11
N ALA A 219 10.83 17.10 19.34
CA ALA A 219 10.80 15.75 18.84
C ALA A 219 10.86 14.70 19.97
N ALA A 220 11.71 14.91 20.96
CA ALA A 220 11.77 14.05 22.16
C ALA A 220 10.47 14.03 22.96
N ALA A 221 9.77 15.16 23.04
CA ALA A 221 8.48 15.27 23.72
C ALA A 221 7.30 14.74 22.90
N ASN A 222 7.43 14.65 21.56
CA ASN A 222 6.38 14.21 20.66
C ASN A 222 6.93 13.35 19.52
N PRO A 223 6.82 12.02 19.61
CA PRO A 223 7.34 11.09 18.61
C PRO A 223 6.74 11.24 17.21
N ALA A 224 5.71 12.08 17.05
CA ALA A 224 5.15 12.39 15.73
C ALA A 224 6.08 13.24 14.85
N TYR A 225 7.09 13.86 15.46
CA TYR A 225 8.04 14.74 14.79
C TYR A 225 9.46 14.22 14.95
N GLU A 226 10.29 14.50 13.97
CA GLU A 226 11.74 14.26 14.02
C GLU A 226 12.46 15.62 13.94
N ALA A 227 13.56 15.77 14.67
CA ALA A 227 14.43 16.94 14.50
C ALA A 227 15.16 16.85 13.16
N GLY A 228 15.36 17.97 12.50
CA GLY A 228 16.03 18.03 11.20
C GLY A 228 16.47 19.43 10.85
N GLU A 229 17.06 19.53 9.67
CA GLU A 229 17.57 20.80 9.13
C GLU A 229 17.08 21.03 7.72
N ILE A 230 16.93 22.31 7.37
CA ILE A 230 16.83 22.79 6.00
C ILE A 230 18.22 23.23 5.59
N GLU A 231 18.80 22.52 4.65
CA GLU A 231 20.17 22.79 4.20
C GLU A 231 20.29 24.14 3.49
N ALA A 232 21.44 24.79 3.63
CA ALA A 232 21.75 26.01 2.89
C ALA A 232 21.59 25.79 1.39
N GLY A 233 20.86 26.67 0.72
CA GLY A 233 20.62 26.58 -0.72
C GLY A 233 19.56 25.54 -1.16
N GLN A 234 18.91 24.83 -0.24
CA GLN A 234 17.91 23.81 -0.58
C GLN A 234 16.75 24.31 -1.45
N PHE A 235 16.34 25.56 -1.28
CA PHE A 235 15.27 26.22 -2.04
C PHE A 235 15.76 27.15 -3.14
N GLY A 236 17.07 27.27 -3.33
CA GLY A 236 17.67 28.08 -4.39
C GLY A 236 19.16 28.31 -4.16
N GLY A 237 19.96 28.33 -5.23
CA GLY A 237 21.41 28.38 -5.15
C GLY A 237 22.04 29.75 -5.51
N SER A 238 21.25 30.71 -6.03
CA SER A 238 21.80 32.03 -6.40
C SER A 238 20.73 33.12 -6.28
N PRO A 239 20.66 33.87 -5.15
CA PRO A 239 21.38 33.63 -3.89
C PRO A 239 20.97 32.31 -3.23
N SER A 240 21.81 31.80 -2.33
CA SER A 240 21.51 30.63 -1.53
C SER A 240 20.26 30.87 -0.66
N LEU A 241 19.33 29.93 -0.67
CA LEU A 241 18.09 30.02 0.13
C LEU A 241 17.80 28.66 0.80
N PRO A 242 17.81 28.61 2.16
CA PRO A 242 18.32 29.65 3.06
C PRO A 242 19.81 29.94 2.82
N GLU A 243 20.33 31.07 3.34
CA GLU A 243 21.76 31.43 3.26
C GLU A 243 22.62 30.50 4.13
N GLU A 244 22.08 30.07 5.29
CA GLU A 244 22.66 29.12 6.24
C GLU A 244 21.64 28.01 6.52
N SER A 245 22.11 26.86 7.02
CA SER A 245 21.24 25.78 7.45
C SER A 245 20.33 26.24 8.60
N VAL A 246 19.06 25.82 8.57
CA VAL A 246 18.04 26.24 9.53
C VAL A 246 17.49 25.02 10.24
N THR A 247 17.60 25.00 11.57
CA THR A 247 17.02 23.95 12.41
C THR A 247 15.52 23.94 12.32
N THR A 248 14.94 22.77 12.13
CA THR A 248 13.49 22.59 12.03
C THR A 248 13.08 21.20 12.51
N ILE A 249 11.78 20.94 12.50
CA ILE A 249 11.22 19.60 12.67
C ILE A 249 10.76 19.06 11.32
N GLN A 250 10.67 17.74 11.25
CA GLN A 250 10.20 17.01 10.09
C GLN A 250 8.96 16.18 10.44
N VAL A 251 8.10 16.00 9.47
CA VAL A 251 6.87 15.21 9.57
C VAL A 251 6.96 14.06 8.57
N ALA A 252 6.81 12.85 9.08
CA ALA A 252 6.85 11.65 8.26
C ALA A 252 5.47 11.36 7.64
N THR A 253 5.45 10.92 6.38
CA THR A 253 4.24 10.46 5.68
C THR A 253 4.37 8.97 5.39
N TYR A 254 3.38 8.21 5.81
CA TYR A 254 3.34 6.75 5.73
C TYR A 254 2.24 6.27 4.79
N LEU A 255 2.50 5.16 4.12
CA LEU A 255 1.46 4.28 3.65
C LEU A 255 1.13 3.32 4.79
N VAL A 256 -0.10 3.36 5.28
CA VAL A 256 -0.59 2.45 6.31
C VAL A 256 -1.66 1.52 5.76
N ALA A 257 -1.76 0.33 6.33
CA ALA A 257 -2.79 -0.66 6.04
C ALA A 257 -3.66 -0.89 7.27
N ASN A 258 -4.92 -1.25 7.05
CA ASN A 258 -5.74 -1.78 8.12
C ASN A 258 -5.15 -3.12 8.59
N ARG A 259 -5.02 -3.30 9.91
CA ARG A 259 -4.42 -4.49 10.53
C ARG A 259 -5.04 -5.82 10.10
N ASN A 260 -6.27 -5.79 9.58
CA ASN A 260 -7.01 -6.99 9.17
C ASN A 260 -6.69 -7.44 7.73
N ILE A 261 -5.86 -6.69 7.00
CA ILE A 261 -5.42 -7.08 5.65
C ILE A 261 -4.44 -8.25 5.78
N SER A 262 -4.52 -9.19 4.84
CA SER A 262 -3.63 -10.34 4.85
C SER A 262 -2.16 -9.95 4.72
N ALA A 263 -1.29 -10.62 5.48
CA ALA A 263 0.15 -10.38 5.42
C ALA A 263 0.69 -10.56 3.99
N ASP A 264 0.18 -11.55 3.26
CA ASP A 264 0.61 -11.84 1.88
C ASP A 264 0.33 -10.68 0.90
N ALA A 265 -0.86 -10.08 1.00
CA ALA A 265 -1.22 -8.95 0.15
C ALA A 265 -0.30 -7.75 0.43
N ILE A 266 0.01 -7.49 1.71
CA ILE A 266 0.91 -6.40 2.10
C ILE A 266 2.37 -6.72 1.76
N THR A 267 2.82 -7.98 1.87
CA THR A 267 4.15 -8.39 1.41
C THR A 267 4.32 -8.15 -0.09
N ALA A 268 3.32 -8.56 -0.90
CA ALA A 268 3.33 -8.34 -2.35
C ALA A 268 3.31 -6.83 -2.71
N LEU A 269 2.52 -6.04 -1.97
CA LEU A 269 2.49 -4.58 -2.14
C LEU A 269 3.83 -3.95 -1.78
N ALA A 270 4.41 -4.28 -0.62
CA ALA A 270 5.71 -3.77 -0.17
C ALA A 270 6.80 -4.11 -1.19
N ARG A 271 6.86 -5.37 -1.66
CA ARG A 271 7.79 -5.79 -2.70
C ARG A 271 7.71 -4.89 -3.92
N THR A 272 6.52 -4.66 -4.46
CA THR A 272 6.35 -3.81 -5.64
C THR A 272 6.76 -2.37 -5.38
N LEU A 273 6.40 -1.79 -4.21
CA LEU A 273 6.78 -0.44 -3.84
C LEU A 273 8.31 -0.27 -3.86
N PHE A 274 9.05 -1.22 -3.29
CA PHE A 274 10.51 -1.12 -3.19
C PHE A 274 11.23 -1.49 -4.49
N GLN A 275 10.75 -2.48 -5.24
CA GLN A 275 11.37 -2.89 -6.50
C GLN A 275 11.13 -1.86 -7.62
N GLU A 276 9.94 -1.29 -7.70
CA GLU A 276 9.55 -0.38 -8.78
C GLU A 276 9.81 1.10 -8.46
N ARG A 277 10.30 1.44 -7.26
CA ARG A 277 10.47 2.86 -6.84
C ARG A 277 11.31 3.68 -7.81
N GLN A 278 12.39 3.11 -8.37
CA GLN A 278 13.23 3.81 -9.34
C GLN A 278 12.50 4.02 -10.68
N ALA A 279 11.76 3.02 -11.15
CA ALA A 279 10.99 3.14 -12.38
C ALA A 279 9.83 4.13 -12.25
N VAL A 280 9.21 4.20 -11.06
CA VAL A 280 8.14 5.17 -10.75
C VAL A 280 8.71 6.58 -10.59
N SER A 281 9.95 6.74 -10.14
CA SER A 281 10.56 8.06 -9.92
C SER A 281 10.69 8.91 -11.19
N GLY A 282 10.69 8.29 -12.37
CA GLY A 282 10.63 9.01 -13.65
C GLY A 282 9.30 9.75 -13.85
N GLU A 283 8.20 9.24 -13.30
CA GLU A 283 6.87 9.87 -13.34
C GLU A 283 6.56 10.66 -12.07
N ALA A 284 7.05 10.18 -10.92
CA ALA A 284 6.86 10.78 -9.61
C ALA A 284 8.18 10.77 -8.82
N PRO A 285 9.02 11.81 -8.93
CA PRO A 285 10.39 11.87 -8.37
C PRO A 285 10.46 11.55 -6.87
N ILE A 286 9.43 11.92 -6.13
CA ILE A 286 9.31 11.68 -4.69
C ILE A 286 9.25 10.16 -4.33
N ALA A 287 9.02 9.26 -5.31
CA ALA A 287 9.04 7.82 -5.08
C ALA A 287 10.40 7.28 -4.61
N ASN A 288 11.51 7.96 -4.94
CA ASN A 288 12.84 7.58 -4.46
C ASN A 288 13.03 7.76 -2.95
N LEU A 289 12.18 8.53 -2.29
CA LEU A 289 12.23 8.77 -0.85
C LEU A 289 11.62 7.62 -0.03
N ILE A 290 10.97 6.65 -0.68
CA ILE A 290 10.33 5.52 0.00
C ILE A 290 11.40 4.70 0.74
N LYS A 291 11.19 4.53 2.04
CA LYS A 291 12.03 3.77 2.96
C LYS A 291 11.21 2.75 3.74
N ALA A 292 11.89 1.80 4.35
CA ALA A 292 11.27 0.93 5.34
C ALA A 292 10.72 1.77 6.50
N ALA A 293 9.52 1.42 6.97
CA ALA A 293 8.99 2.02 8.19
C ALA A 293 9.76 1.48 9.41
N SER A 294 9.77 2.25 10.51
CA SER A 294 10.45 1.86 11.75
C SER A 294 9.91 0.53 12.29
N THR A 295 10.80 -0.29 12.80
CA THR A 295 10.48 -1.54 13.50
C THR A 295 10.39 -1.37 15.01
N GLU A 296 10.59 -0.18 15.53
CA GLU A 296 10.55 0.14 16.95
C GLU A 296 9.14 0.00 17.52
N LYS A 297 9.04 -0.35 18.80
CA LYS A 297 7.76 -0.62 19.45
C LYS A 297 6.94 0.65 19.72
N ASP A 298 7.60 1.78 19.81
CA ASP A 298 7.07 3.12 20.09
C ASP A 298 6.85 3.96 18.81
N ALA A 299 7.02 3.33 17.65
CA ALA A 299 6.69 3.97 16.38
C ALA A 299 5.23 4.44 16.35
N VAL A 300 4.97 5.61 15.77
CA VAL A 300 3.62 6.22 15.65
C VAL A 300 2.61 5.25 15.01
N TYR A 301 3.06 4.47 14.02
CA TYR A 301 2.30 3.39 13.43
C TYR A 301 3.13 2.10 13.54
N PRO A 302 2.62 1.07 14.27
CA PRO A 302 3.30 -0.22 14.35
C PRO A 302 3.41 -0.85 12.97
N LEU A 303 4.50 -1.58 12.74
CA LEU A 303 4.76 -2.19 11.43
C LEU A 303 3.76 -3.34 11.14
N HIS A 304 3.21 -3.35 9.93
CA HIS A 304 2.31 -4.43 9.49
C HIS A 304 3.08 -5.75 9.35
N PRO A 305 2.52 -6.90 9.80
CA PRO A 305 3.21 -8.20 9.70
C PRO A 305 3.71 -8.53 8.30
N GLY A 306 2.95 -8.24 7.25
CA GLY A 306 3.37 -8.46 5.87
C GLY A 306 4.53 -7.57 5.42
N ALA A 307 4.60 -6.33 5.90
CA ALA A 307 5.74 -5.46 5.65
C ALA A 307 6.99 -5.96 6.39
N LYS A 308 6.82 -6.46 7.63
CA LYS A 308 7.89 -7.06 8.42
C LYS A 308 8.50 -8.26 7.72
N VAL A 309 7.69 -9.16 7.17
CA VAL A 309 8.14 -10.34 6.39
C VAL A 309 9.00 -9.90 5.20
N TYR A 310 8.55 -8.88 4.46
CA TYR A 310 9.31 -8.33 3.34
C TYR A 310 10.66 -7.75 3.78
N TYR A 311 10.67 -6.94 4.85
CA TYR A 311 11.90 -6.28 5.33
C TYR A 311 12.90 -7.24 5.95
N ALA A 312 12.43 -8.33 6.58
CA ALA A 312 13.28 -9.37 7.11
C ALA A 312 13.89 -10.28 6.03
N GLY A 313 13.44 -10.18 4.78
CA GLY A 313 13.80 -11.10 3.71
C GLY A 313 13.26 -12.52 3.94
N GLU A 314 12.28 -12.66 4.84
CA GLU A 314 11.63 -13.94 5.19
C GLU A 314 10.52 -14.30 4.20
N GLU A 315 10.62 -13.81 2.97
CA GLU A 315 9.66 -14.15 1.93
C GLU A 315 9.77 -15.62 1.59
N THR A 316 8.84 -16.41 2.09
CA THR A 316 8.73 -17.82 1.70
C THR A 316 8.48 -17.93 0.20
N SER A 317 9.38 -18.62 -0.50
CA SER A 317 9.19 -18.93 -1.92
C SER A 317 7.88 -19.70 -2.08
N LEU A 318 7.19 -19.55 -3.24
CA LEU A 318 6.01 -20.38 -3.55
C LEU A 318 6.30 -21.87 -3.38
N MET A 319 7.53 -22.28 -3.67
CA MET A 319 8.00 -23.65 -3.50
C MET A 319 8.07 -24.08 -2.04
N GLU A 320 8.46 -23.18 -1.14
CA GLU A 320 8.57 -23.43 0.31
C GLU A 320 7.18 -23.46 0.97
N ARG A 321 6.28 -22.63 0.48
CA ARG A 321 4.89 -22.52 0.99
C ARG A 321 3.97 -23.63 0.49
N TYR A 322 4.15 -24.06 -0.75
CA TYR A 322 3.31 -25.08 -1.39
C TYR A 322 4.09 -26.37 -1.73
N GLY A 323 5.37 -26.45 -1.35
CA GLY A 323 6.24 -27.59 -1.64
C GLY A 323 5.64 -28.90 -1.16
N ASP A 324 5.10 -28.94 0.04
CA ASP A 324 4.42 -30.10 0.60
C ASP A 324 3.17 -30.47 -0.23
N TRP A 325 2.38 -29.48 -0.65
CA TRP A 325 1.21 -29.70 -1.50
C TRP A 325 1.58 -30.10 -2.94
N LEU A 326 2.65 -29.54 -3.47
CA LEU A 326 3.18 -29.94 -4.79
C LEU A 326 3.73 -31.35 -4.78
N PHE A 327 4.29 -31.79 -3.65
CA PHE A 327 4.83 -33.14 -3.50
C PHE A 327 3.75 -34.16 -3.14
N TYR A 328 2.94 -33.88 -2.13
CA TYR A 328 1.90 -34.81 -1.65
C TYR A 328 0.61 -34.78 -2.48
N GLY A 329 0.29 -33.69 -3.16
CA GLY A 329 -0.91 -33.53 -3.99
C GLY A 329 -1.00 -34.57 -5.13
N PRO A 330 0.02 -34.68 -6.00
CA PRO A 330 0.05 -35.73 -7.05
C PRO A 330 0.05 -37.14 -6.49
N MET A 331 0.73 -37.36 -5.37
CA MET A 331 0.78 -38.66 -4.70
C MET A 331 -0.60 -39.06 -4.15
N LEU A 332 -1.33 -38.14 -3.55
CA LEU A 332 -2.69 -38.35 -3.07
C LEU A 332 -3.67 -38.59 -4.23
N LEU A 333 -3.55 -37.82 -5.31
CA LEU A 333 -4.31 -38.00 -6.54
C LEU A 333 -4.03 -39.35 -7.18
N GLY A 334 -2.77 -39.81 -7.20
CA GLY A 334 -2.38 -41.13 -7.67
C GLY A 334 -2.97 -42.26 -6.83
N ALA A 335 -2.94 -42.12 -5.49
CA ALA A 335 -3.53 -43.08 -4.57
C ALA A 335 -5.06 -43.16 -4.70
N LEU A 336 -5.73 -41.99 -4.80
CA LEU A 336 -7.18 -41.94 -5.02
C LEU A 336 -7.56 -42.50 -6.40
N GLY A 337 -6.81 -42.21 -7.44
CA GLY A 337 -6.99 -42.75 -8.79
C GLY A 337 -6.82 -44.28 -8.83
N SER A 338 -5.79 -44.80 -8.15
CA SER A 338 -5.53 -46.23 -8.03
C SER A 338 -6.64 -46.92 -7.24
N GLY A 339 -7.10 -46.33 -6.11
CA GLY A 339 -8.22 -46.84 -5.33
C GLY A 339 -9.51 -46.86 -6.13
N LEU A 340 -9.80 -45.82 -6.89
CA LEU A 340 -10.96 -45.74 -7.79
C LEU A 340 -10.91 -46.84 -8.88
N LEU A 341 -9.74 -47.04 -9.49
CA LEU A 341 -9.56 -48.13 -10.48
C LEU A 341 -9.78 -49.53 -9.87
N VAL A 342 -9.31 -49.77 -8.65
CA VAL A 342 -9.54 -51.02 -7.94
C VAL A 342 -11.04 -51.23 -7.65
N VAL A 343 -11.73 -50.19 -7.18
CA VAL A 343 -13.19 -50.23 -6.94
C VAL A 343 -13.95 -50.45 -8.24
N LEU A 344 -13.60 -49.77 -9.32
CA LEU A 344 -14.21 -49.94 -10.62
C LEU A 344 -13.97 -51.35 -11.18
N ARG A 345 -12.77 -51.92 -10.97
CA ARG A 345 -12.42 -53.28 -11.35
C ARG A 345 -13.20 -54.30 -10.52
N PHE A 346 -13.34 -54.07 -9.24
CA PHE A 346 -14.09 -54.95 -8.36
C PHE A 346 -15.60 -54.99 -8.70
N LEU A 347 -16.16 -53.82 -9.04
CA LEU A 347 -17.58 -53.68 -9.42
C LEU A 347 -17.88 -54.10 -10.88
N GLY A 348 -16.90 -54.04 -11.77
CA GLY A 348 -17.11 -54.25 -13.20
C GLY A 348 -16.65 -55.61 -13.80
N PHE A 349 -15.67 -56.31 -13.19
CA PHE A 349 -15.04 -57.47 -13.82
C PHE A 349 -15.55 -58.85 -13.36
N ARG A 350 -16.43 -58.88 -12.37
CA ARG A 350 -16.96 -60.17 -11.90
C ARG A 350 -18.06 -60.77 -12.79
N GLU A 351 -18.72 -59.91 -13.59
CA GLU A 351 -19.85 -60.33 -14.43
C GLU A 351 -19.48 -60.89 -15.79
N ASP A 352 -18.31 -60.47 -16.37
CA ASP A 352 -17.92 -60.93 -17.73
C ASP A 352 -17.27 -62.29 -17.80
N ARG A 353 -16.68 -62.78 -16.72
CA ARG A 353 -16.10 -64.11 -16.67
C ARG A 353 -17.17 -65.23 -16.57
N ASP A 354 -18.25 -64.94 -15.82
CA ASP A 354 -19.31 -65.91 -15.68
C ASP A 354 -20.15 -66.06 -16.97
N GLN A 355 -20.37 -64.96 -17.70
CA GLN A 355 -21.11 -65.02 -18.97
C GLN A 355 -20.33 -65.74 -20.09
N THR A 356 -19.02 -65.51 -20.22
CA THR A 356 -18.19 -66.19 -21.18
C THR A 356 -18.02 -67.67 -20.86
N ALA A 357 -17.94 -68.04 -19.58
CA ALA A 357 -17.90 -69.43 -19.15
C ALA A 357 -19.24 -70.14 -19.35
N LEU A 358 -20.37 -69.40 -19.15
CA LEU A 358 -21.70 -69.97 -19.42
C LEU A 358 -21.96 -70.16 -20.89
N LEU A 359 -21.60 -69.21 -21.75
CA LEU A 359 -21.69 -69.31 -23.20
C LEU A 359 -20.78 -70.42 -23.78
N ALA A 360 -19.60 -70.65 -23.22
CA ALA A 360 -18.71 -71.74 -23.57
C ALA A 360 -19.33 -73.09 -23.23
N ARG A 361 -19.98 -73.25 -22.06
CA ARG A 361 -20.68 -74.46 -21.66
C ARG A 361 -21.91 -74.76 -22.52
N ILE A 362 -22.74 -73.76 -22.85
CA ILE A 362 -23.86 -73.90 -23.74
C ILE A 362 -23.42 -74.39 -25.10
N ARG A 363 -22.33 -73.86 -25.64
CA ARG A 363 -21.76 -74.24 -26.94
C ARG A 363 -21.22 -75.66 -26.93
N GLU A 364 -20.68 -76.12 -25.81
CA GLU A 364 -20.17 -77.48 -25.62
C GLU A 364 -21.30 -78.49 -25.54
N VAL A 365 -22.43 -78.18 -24.90
CA VAL A 365 -23.65 -78.98 -24.85
C VAL A 365 -24.30 -79.07 -26.23
N ASP A 366 -24.39 -77.98 -27.00
CA ASP A 366 -24.89 -77.96 -28.38
C ASP A 366 -24.06 -78.85 -29.32
N LEU A 367 -22.74 -78.85 -29.19
CA LEU A 367 -21.84 -79.71 -29.96
C LEU A 367 -21.95 -81.19 -29.59
N LEU A 368 -22.26 -81.51 -28.35
CA LEU A 368 -22.50 -82.91 -27.92
C LEU A 368 -23.86 -83.39 -28.39
N ASP A 369 -24.86 -82.54 -28.45
CA ASP A 369 -26.21 -82.90 -28.93
C ASP A 369 -26.19 -83.10 -30.46
N GLN A 370 -25.47 -82.30 -31.22
CA GLN A 370 -25.24 -82.52 -32.66
C GLN A 370 -24.50 -83.83 -32.93
N ARG A 371 -23.48 -84.21 -32.12
CA ARG A 371 -22.77 -85.45 -32.28
C ARG A 371 -23.61 -86.69 -31.96
N SER A 372 -24.57 -86.57 -31.05
CA SER A 372 -25.49 -87.65 -30.71
C SER A 372 -26.58 -87.84 -31.78
N SER A 373 -26.91 -86.74 -32.51
CA SER A 373 -27.88 -86.77 -33.59
C SER A 373 -27.32 -87.35 -34.90
N ASP A 374 -26.03 -87.21 -35.10
CA ASP A 374 -25.31 -87.79 -36.33
C ASP A 374 -24.89 -89.24 -36.15
N ALA A 375 -25.14 -89.82 -34.97
CA ALA A 375 -24.74 -91.20 -34.67
C ALA A 375 -25.93 -92.22 -34.68
N CYS A 376 -27.19 -91.80 -34.97
CA CYS A 376 -28.36 -92.55 -35.26
C CYS A 376 -28.68 -92.52 -36.73
#